data_f4c1127c80be0381e8f10be580351554
#
_entry.id   f4c1127c80be0381e8f10be580351554
#
_cell.length_a   1.000
_cell.length_b   1.000
_cell.length_c   1.000
_cell.angle_alpha   90.00
_cell.angle_beta   90.00
_cell.angle_gamma   90.00
#
_symmetry.space_group_name_H-M   'P 1'
#
loop_
_entity.id
_entity.type
_entity.pdbx_description
1 polymer ?
#
loop_
_entity_poly.entity_id
_entity_poly.type
_entity_poly.pdbx_seq_one_letter_code
_entity_poly.pdbx_strand_id
1 'polypeptide(L)'
;MIDTPHQDKGLHNANVSDFDTALNIAHYRPNLRNITSPEDLCREMALVQRAERARAARTEVLFGPFRLLPAQFLLLEGDKPVHLGSRALEILIVLLERPGGLISKQELMGRVWPNIFVEPANLTVHMSALRRALRDGRDGNRFIINVPGRGYSFVASVELSEHETGVF
;
A
#
# COMPACT_ATOMS: atom_id res chain seq x y z
N MET A 1 17.06 -58.69 -5.48
CA MET A 1 16.74 -58.66 -4.06
C MET A 1 16.78 -57.25 -3.58
N ILE A 2 15.70 -56.83 -2.94
CA ILE A 2 15.45 -55.62 -2.18
C ILE A 2 15.04 -54.41 -3.05
N ASP A 3 13.76 -54.34 -3.27
CA ASP A 3 12.96 -53.20 -3.62
C ASP A 3 13.05 -52.09 -2.56
N THR A 4 13.23 -50.86 -3.00
CA THR A 4 12.99 -49.70 -2.15
C THR A 4 11.93 -48.84 -2.87
N PRO A 5 10.76 -48.62 -2.29
CA PRO A 5 9.76 -47.77 -2.90
C PRO A 5 10.17 -46.30 -2.77
N HIS A 6 10.18 -45.64 -3.92
CA HIS A 6 10.33 -44.22 -4.09
C HIS A 6 9.11 -43.53 -3.49
N GLN A 7 9.27 -42.81 -2.37
CA GLN A 7 8.24 -41.96 -1.80
C GLN A 7 8.16 -40.69 -2.63
N ASP A 8 7.15 -40.66 -3.47
CA ASP A 8 6.63 -39.47 -4.11
C ASP A 8 6.13 -38.50 -3.03
N LYS A 9 6.90 -37.44 -2.75
CA LYS A 9 6.41 -36.33 -1.91
C LYS A 9 5.49 -35.47 -2.74
N GLY A 10 4.20 -35.74 -2.60
CA GLY A 10 3.13 -34.94 -3.16
C GLY A 10 3.36 -33.46 -2.92
N LEU A 11 3.46 -32.74 -4.02
CA LEU A 11 3.27 -31.30 -4.09
C LEU A 11 1.89 -30.99 -3.49
N HIS A 12 1.88 -30.42 -2.30
CA HIS A 12 0.66 -29.91 -1.69
C HIS A 12 0.09 -28.83 -2.59
N ASN A 13 -0.98 -29.20 -3.23
CA ASN A 13 -1.94 -28.38 -3.91
C ASN A 13 -2.30 -27.19 -3.01
N ALA A 14 -1.82 -26.00 -3.33
CA ALA A 14 -2.26 -24.76 -2.69
C ALA A 14 -3.76 -24.63 -2.98
N ASN A 15 -4.54 -24.74 -1.94
CA ASN A 15 -5.94 -25.01 -1.94
C ASN A 15 -6.72 -23.82 -2.51
N VAL A 16 -7.49 -24.03 -3.55
CA VAL A 16 -8.46 -23.07 -4.14
C VAL A 16 -9.40 -22.48 -3.07
N SER A 17 -9.61 -23.20 -1.97
CA SER A 17 -10.42 -22.74 -0.84
C SER A 17 -9.84 -21.52 -0.11
N ASP A 18 -8.52 -21.26 -0.17
CA ASP A 18 -7.92 -20.12 0.50
C ASP A 18 -8.19 -18.80 -0.25
N PHE A 19 -8.38 -18.87 -1.57
CA PHE A 19 -8.75 -17.70 -2.39
C PHE A 19 -10.19 -17.28 -2.18
N ASP A 20 -11.13 -18.23 -2.15
CA ASP A 20 -12.54 -17.95 -1.86
C ASP A 20 -12.74 -17.40 -0.44
N THR A 21 -11.96 -17.87 0.51
CA THR A 21 -11.95 -17.38 1.88
C THR A 21 -11.42 -15.94 1.95
N ALA A 22 -10.38 -15.61 1.18
CA ALA A 22 -9.82 -14.25 1.13
C ALA A 22 -10.79 -13.26 0.47
N LEU A 23 -11.51 -13.66 -0.58
CA LEU A 23 -12.52 -12.85 -1.25
C LEU A 23 -13.70 -12.55 -0.31
N ASN A 24 -14.15 -13.55 0.42
CA ASN A 24 -15.26 -13.41 1.37
C ASN A 24 -14.88 -12.53 2.58
N ILE A 25 -13.63 -12.61 3.03
CA ILE A 25 -13.13 -11.80 4.12
C ILE A 25 -13.02 -10.32 3.74
N ALA A 26 -12.62 -9.97 2.52
CA ALA A 26 -12.48 -8.57 2.08
C ALA A 26 -13.82 -7.81 2.08
N HIS A 27 -14.95 -8.51 1.92
CA HIS A 27 -16.30 -7.95 1.95
C HIS A 27 -17.01 -8.18 3.30
N TYR A 28 -16.28 -8.68 4.30
CA TYR A 28 -16.85 -8.94 5.61
C TYR A 28 -17.43 -7.67 6.24
N ARG A 29 -18.70 -7.77 6.68
CA ARG A 29 -19.38 -6.74 7.46
C ARG A 29 -19.62 -7.27 8.88
N PRO A 30 -19.12 -6.61 9.90
CA PRO A 30 -19.28 -7.08 11.28
C PRO A 30 -20.76 -7.12 11.68
N ASN A 31 -21.18 -8.23 12.27
CA ASN A 31 -22.51 -8.36 12.83
C ASN A 31 -22.48 -8.10 14.33
N LEU A 32 -22.61 -6.85 14.71
CA LEU A 32 -22.54 -6.40 16.10
C LEU A 32 -23.71 -6.87 16.98
N ARG A 33 -24.77 -7.46 16.37
CA ARG A 33 -25.97 -7.88 17.11
C ARG A 33 -25.78 -9.17 17.91
N ASN A 34 -24.77 -9.96 17.60
CA ASN A 34 -24.52 -11.27 18.19
C ASN A 34 -23.30 -11.27 19.14
N ILE A 35 -22.78 -10.12 19.50
CA ILE A 35 -21.65 -10.02 20.43
C ILE A 35 -22.22 -10.05 21.86
N THR A 36 -22.08 -11.20 22.51
CA THR A 36 -22.58 -11.41 23.86
C THR A 36 -21.46 -11.63 24.90
N SER A 37 -20.24 -11.87 24.42
CA SER A 37 -19.10 -12.10 25.30
C SER A 37 -17.85 -11.29 24.86
N PRO A 38 -16.89 -11.07 25.76
CA PRO A 38 -15.59 -10.48 25.39
C PRO A 38 -14.83 -11.30 24.34
N GLU A 39 -15.00 -12.62 24.33
CA GLU A 39 -14.37 -13.52 23.35
C GLU A 39 -14.98 -13.35 21.96
N ASP A 40 -16.30 -13.16 21.87
CA ASP A 40 -16.98 -12.85 20.61
C ASP A 40 -16.48 -11.52 20.04
N LEU A 41 -16.30 -10.52 20.89
CA LEU A 41 -15.76 -9.23 20.50
C LEU A 41 -14.34 -9.34 19.96
N CYS A 42 -13.46 -10.09 20.63
CA CYS A 42 -12.10 -10.32 20.15
C CYS A 42 -12.05 -11.03 18.80
N ARG A 43 -12.91 -12.03 18.61
CA ARG A 43 -13.04 -12.77 17.35
C ARG A 43 -13.51 -11.86 16.23
N GLU A 44 -14.53 -11.05 16.49
CA GLU A 44 -15.09 -10.12 15.52
C GLU A 44 -14.08 -9.04 15.15
N MET A 45 -13.35 -8.47 16.11
CA MET A 45 -12.27 -7.51 15.84
C MET A 45 -11.16 -8.12 15.00
N ALA A 46 -10.78 -9.37 15.25
CA ALA A 46 -9.77 -10.06 14.46
C ALA A 46 -10.22 -10.27 13.00
N LEU A 47 -11.50 -10.58 12.78
CA LEU A 47 -12.09 -10.72 11.44
C LEU A 47 -12.13 -9.38 10.70
N VAL A 48 -12.52 -8.30 11.37
CA VAL A 48 -12.51 -6.94 10.82
C VAL A 48 -11.10 -6.54 10.40
N GLN A 49 -10.11 -6.70 11.27
CA GLN A 49 -8.72 -6.38 10.96
C GLN A 49 -8.17 -7.20 9.80
N ARG A 50 -8.56 -8.48 9.72
CA ARG A 50 -8.16 -9.35 8.61
C ARG A 50 -8.80 -8.92 7.29
N ALA A 51 -10.07 -8.51 7.32
CA ALA A 51 -10.79 -7.96 6.17
C ALA A 51 -10.17 -6.65 5.69
N GLU A 52 -9.84 -5.75 6.60
CA GLU A 52 -9.18 -4.48 6.27
C GLU A 52 -7.80 -4.68 5.66
N ARG A 53 -7.00 -5.62 6.18
CA ARG A 53 -5.70 -5.98 5.60
C ARG A 53 -5.84 -6.58 4.20
N ALA A 54 -6.81 -7.47 3.99
CA ALA A 54 -7.06 -8.07 2.68
C ALA A 54 -7.53 -7.02 1.67
N ARG A 55 -8.35 -6.05 2.10
CA ARG A 55 -8.81 -4.93 1.28
C ARG A 55 -7.66 -3.98 0.94
N ALA A 56 -6.85 -3.61 1.92
CA ALA A 56 -5.67 -2.78 1.71
C ALA A 56 -4.66 -3.44 0.75
N ALA A 57 -4.52 -4.76 0.80
CA ALA A 57 -3.66 -5.51 -0.10
C ALA A 57 -4.11 -5.47 -1.57
N ARG A 58 -5.40 -5.17 -1.82
CA ARG A 58 -5.98 -5.08 -3.18
C ARG A 58 -6.15 -3.65 -3.66
N THR A 59 -5.94 -2.67 -2.80
CA THR A 59 -6.14 -1.28 -3.17
C THR A 59 -4.97 -0.78 -4.01
N GLU A 60 -5.28 -0.34 -5.21
CA GLU A 60 -4.38 0.40 -6.08
C GLU A 60 -4.71 1.88 -6.03
N VAL A 61 -3.69 2.70 -6.08
CA VAL A 61 -3.82 4.15 -6.15
C VAL A 61 -3.36 4.62 -7.51
N LEU A 62 -4.29 5.14 -8.30
CA LEU A 62 -4.06 5.62 -9.65
C LEU A 62 -3.92 7.15 -9.66
N PHE A 63 -2.90 7.66 -10.31
CA PHE A 63 -2.70 9.09 -10.51
C PHE A 63 -1.84 9.36 -11.76
N GLY A 64 -2.34 10.18 -12.67
CA GLY A 64 -1.68 10.39 -13.96
C GLY A 64 -1.37 9.06 -14.67
N PRO A 65 -0.14 8.83 -15.16
CA PRO A 65 0.26 7.57 -15.78
C PRO A 65 0.72 6.51 -14.75
N PHE A 66 0.65 6.82 -13.46
CA PHE A 66 1.20 5.98 -12.40
C PHE A 66 0.13 5.17 -11.68
N ARG A 67 0.56 3.99 -11.23
CA ARG A 67 -0.19 3.06 -10.41
C ARG A 67 0.66 2.65 -9.22
N LEU A 68 0.23 2.98 -8.03
CA LEU A 68 0.87 2.59 -6.79
C LEU A 68 0.13 1.42 -6.17
N LEU A 69 0.89 0.38 -5.83
CA LEU A 69 0.42 -0.78 -5.06
C LEU A 69 1.05 -0.70 -3.65
N PRO A 70 0.39 -0.08 -2.68
CA PRO A 70 1.00 0.19 -1.37
C PRO A 70 1.40 -1.08 -0.63
N ALA A 71 0.59 -2.13 -0.69
CA ALA A 71 0.87 -3.40 -0.03
C ALA A 71 2.08 -4.15 -0.61
N GLN A 72 2.38 -3.95 -1.89
CA GLN A 72 3.54 -4.53 -2.57
C GLN A 72 4.74 -3.60 -2.55
N PHE A 73 4.56 -2.39 -2.04
CA PHE A 73 5.59 -1.35 -2.03
C PHE A 73 6.15 -1.08 -3.43
N LEU A 74 5.24 -1.01 -4.42
CA LEU A 74 5.56 -0.95 -5.84
C LEU A 74 4.87 0.22 -6.53
N LEU A 75 5.63 0.99 -7.28
CA LEU A 75 5.13 2.04 -8.17
C LEU A 75 5.35 1.59 -9.62
N LEU A 76 4.32 1.69 -10.43
CA LEU A 76 4.34 1.39 -11.86
C LEU A 76 4.02 2.65 -12.66
N GLU A 77 4.61 2.76 -13.85
CA GLU A 77 4.19 3.68 -14.90
C GLU A 77 3.68 2.83 -16.08
N GLY A 78 2.36 2.85 -16.30
CA GLY A 78 1.74 1.80 -17.10
C GLY A 78 2.01 0.43 -16.46
N ASP A 79 2.69 -0.47 -17.19
CA ASP A 79 3.07 -1.80 -16.70
C ASP A 79 4.56 -1.91 -16.32
N LYS A 80 5.30 -0.79 -16.32
CA LYS A 80 6.73 -0.79 -16.04
C LYS A 80 7.01 -0.34 -14.61
N PRO A 81 7.81 -1.11 -13.84
CA PRO A 81 8.24 -0.69 -12.52
C PRO A 81 9.06 0.60 -12.56
N VAL A 82 8.72 1.54 -11.69
CA VAL A 82 9.49 2.77 -11.49
C VAL A 82 10.49 2.52 -10.36
N HIS A 83 11.78 2.65 -10.68
CA HIS A 83 12.84 2.52 -9.70
C HIS A 83 12.85 3.73 -8.77
N LEU A 84 12.40 3.55 -7.55
CA LEU A 84 12.33 4.55 -6.52
C LEU A 84 12.85 3.98 -5.20
N GLY A 85 13.69 4.74 -4.50
CA GLY A 85 14.19 4.33 -3.20
C GLY A 85 13.05 4.21 -2.17
N SER A 86 13.18 3.27 -1.22
CA SER A 86 12.13 2.94 -0.25
C SER A 86 11.60 4.18 0.50
N ARG A 87 12.49 5.07 0.96
CA ARG A 87 12.08 6.28 1.68
C ARG A 87 11.32 7.28 0.80
N ALA A 88 11.68 7.40 -0.46
CA ALA A 88 10.93 8.23 -1.40
C ALA A 88 9.55 7.64 -1.70
N LEU A 89 9.43 6.31 -1.75
CA LEU A 89 8.15 5.62 -1.91
C LEU A 89 7.27 5.76 -0.67
N GLU A 90 7.83 5.65 0.53
CA GLU A 90 7.12 5.92 1.79
C GLU A 90 6.58 7.37 1.83
N ILE A 91 7.37 8.34 1.41
CA ILE A 91 6.91 9.74 1.30
C ILE A 91 5.70 9.84 0.36
N LEU A 92 5.75 9.18 -0.79
CA LEU A 92 4.64 9.16 -1.74
C LEU A 92 3.38 8.55 -1.12
N ILE A 93 3.51 7.42 -0.43
CA ILE A 93 2.38 6.76 0.26
C ILE A 93 1.74 7.72 1.26
N VAL A 94 2.54 8.36 2.11
CA VAL A 94 2.04 9.33 3.10
C VAL A 94 1.33 10.51 2.44
N LEU A 95 1.85 11.03 1.34
CA LEU A 95 1.22 12.12 0.60
C LEU A 95 -0.11 11.71 -0.04
N LEU A 96 -0.21 10.48 -0.53
CA LEU A 96 -1.41 9.93 -1.16
C LEU A 96 -2.52 9.53 -0.18
N GLU A 97 -2.24 9.44 1.12
CA GLU A 97 -3.28 9.23 2.14
C GLU A 97 -4.20 10.44 2.30
N ARG A 98 -3.72 11.64 1.99
CA ARG A 98 -4.48 12.90 2.05
C ARG A 98 -4.26 13.74 0.78
N PRO A 99 -4.82 13.32 -0.36
CA PRO A 99 -4.71 14.10 -1.59
C PRO A 99 -5.30 15.51 -1.41
N GLY A 100 -4.60 16.52 -1.87
CA GLY A 100 -4.94 17.92 -1.66
C GLY A 100 -4.64 18.45 -0.25
N GLY A 101 -4.37 17.59 0.71
CA GLY A 101 -4.03 17.98 2.08
C GLY A 101 -2.58 18.43 2.23
N LEU A 102 -2.36 19.38 3.13
CA LEU A 102 -1.02 19.82 3.51
C LEU A 102 -0.46 18.87 4.58
N ILE A 103 0.72 18.32 4.33
CA ILE A 103 1.47 17.51 5.30
C ILE A 103 2.75 18.23 5.66
N SER A 104 2.96 18.47 6.95
CA SER A 104 4.13 19.20 7.41
C SER A 104 5.42 18.38 7.23
N LYS A 105 6.55 19.06 7.12
CA LYS A 105 7.87 18.41 7.07
C LYS A 105 8.11 17.52 8.28
N GLN A 106 7.71 18.00 9.45
CA GLN A 106 7.85 17.25 10.71
C GLN A 106 6.99 15.98 10.71
N GLU A 107 5.75 16.06 10.22
CA GLU A 107 4.86 14.90 10.10
C GLU A 107 5.44 13.87 9.12
N LEU A 108 5.91 14.30 7.93
CA LEU A 108 6.58 13.42 6.97
C LEU A 108 7.79 12.73 7.58
N MET A 109 8.65 13.50 8.26
CA MET A 109 9.86 12.95 8.88
C MET A 109 9.52 11.94 9.99
N GLY A 110 8.55 12.24 10.84
CA GLY A 110 8.11 11.33 11.91
C GLY A 110 7.49 10.04 11.41
N ARG A 111 6.80 10.09 10.27
CA ARG A 111 6.15 8.91 9.68
C ARG A 111 7.11 8.04 8.87
N VAL A 112 8.00 8.66 8.11
CA VAL A 112 8.95 7.96 7.22
C VAL A 112 10.18 7.45 7.98
N TRP A 113 10.56 8.13 9.06
CA TRP A 113 11.69 7.73 9.93
C TRP A 113 11.27 7.65 11.40
N PRO A 114 10.38 6.73 11.77
CA PRO A 114 9.93 6.61 13.15
C PRO A 114 11.11 6.24 14.06
N ASN A 115 11.22 6.95 15.19
CA ASN A 115 12.24 6.73 16.22
C ASN A 115 13.71 6.92 15.77
N ILE A 116 13.95 7.56 14.63
CA ILE A 116 15.29 7.85 14.12
C ILE A 116 15.40 9.36 13.94
N PHE A 117 16.44 9.93 14.52
CA PHE A 117 16.77 11.34 14.25
C PHE A 117 17.40 11.45 12.86
N VAL A 118 16.78 12.24 12.00
CA VAL A 118 17.20 12.44 10.60
C VAL A 118 17.29 13.94 10.33
N GLU A 119 18.34 14.36 9.65
CA GLU A 119 18.50 15.74 9.21
C GLU A 119 17.40 16.12 8.19
N PRO A 120 16.83 17.33 8.27
CA PRO A 120 15.80 17.78 7.32
C PRO A 120 16.26 17.75 5.85
N ALA A 121 17.57 17.81 5.61
CA ALA A 121 18.15 17.67 4.28
C ALA A 121 17.82 16.31 3.63
N ASN A 122 17.71 15.22 4.42
CA ASN A 122 17.35 13.90 3.91
C ASN A 122 15.96 13.89 3.29
N LEU A 123 14.97 14.55 3.91
CA LEU A 123 13.63 14.69 3.33
C LEU A 123 13.71 15.38 1.96
N THR A 124 14.53 16.42 1.84
CA THR A 124 14.70 17.16 0.57
C THR A 124 15.32 16.30 -0.51
N VAL A 125 16.30 15.46 -0.16
CA VAL A 125 16.95 14.54 -1.11
C VAL A 125 15.94 13.52 -1.63
N HIS A 126 15.19 12.86 -0.74
CA HIS A 126 14.20 11.86 -1.13
C HIS A 126 13.00 12.47 -1.87
N MET A 127 12.57 13.67 -1.51
CA MET A 127 11.57 14.44 -2.22
C MET A 127 12.02 14.79 -3.64
N SER A 128 13.28 15.15 -3.82
CA SER A 128 13.86 15.44 -5.14
C SER A 128 13.94 14.19 -6.00
N ALA A 129 14.30 13.04 -5.41
CA ALA A 129 14.30 11.76 -6.09
C ALA A 129 12.87 11.35 -6.53
N LEU A 130 11.89 11.53 -5.63
CA LEU A 130 10.48 11.26 -5.91
C LEU A 130 9.97 12.13 -7.08
N ARG A 131 10.20 13.42 -7.04
CA ARG A 131 9.80 14.34 -8.12
C ARG A 131 10.43 13.99 -9.45
N ARG A 132 11.69 13.59 -9.43
CA ARG A 132 12.38 13.15 -10.65
C ARG A 132 11.76 11.88 -11.22
N ALA A 133 11.45 10.90 -10.38
CA ALA A 133 10.83 9.65 -10.78
C ALA A 133 9.43 9.88 -11.38
N LEU A 134 8.64 10.78 -10.78
CA LEU A 134 7.32 11.17 -11.27
C LEU A 134 7.37 12.16 -12.45
N ARG A 135 8.55 12.65 -12.83
CA ARG A 135 8.68 13.74 -13.82
C ARG A 135 7.85 14.98 -13.45
N ASP A 136 7.74 15.24 -12.14
CA ASP A 136 6.95 16.33 -11.59
C ASP A 136 7.44 17.69 -12.11
N GLY A 137 6.50 18.51 -12.60
CA GLY A 137 6.79 19.80 -13.24
C GLY A 137 7.23 19.72 -14.69
N ARG A 138 7.26 18.53 -15.32
CA ARG A 138 7.49 18.36 -16.74
C ARG A 138 6.16 18.08 -17.47
N ASP A 139 6.09 18.48 -18.72
CA ASP A 139 4.96 18.22 -19.63
C ASP A 139 3.57 18.65 -19.05
N GLY A 140 3.57 19.67 -18.20
CA GLY A 140 2.36 20.16 -17.54
C GLY A 140 1.88 19.32 -16.34
N ASN A 141 2.53 18.20 -16.05
CA ASN A 141 2.19 17.34 -14.92
C ASN A 141 2.75 17.92 -13.63
N ARG A 142 1.88 18.22 -12.69
CA ARG A 142 2.27 18.63 -11.34
C ARG A 142 1.58 17.74 -10.33
N PHE A 143 2.38 16.96 -9.61
CA PHE A 143 1.92 16.02 -8.60
C PHE A 143 2.10 16.57 -7.18
N ILE A 144 3.23 17.20 -6.91
CA ILE A 144 3.62 17.61 -5.56
C ILE A 144 3.95 19.10 -5.55
N ILE A 145 3.32 19.86 -4.65
CA ILE A 145 3.68 21.23 -4.38
C ILE A 145 4.40 21.36 -3.05
N ASN A 146 5.36 22.28 -2.99
CA ASN A 146 5.98 22.71 -1.75
C ASN A 146 5.27 23.98 -1.30
N VAL A 147 4.75 23.97 -0.06
CA VAL A 147 4.21 25.16 0.60
C VAL A 147 5.31 25.69 1.52
N PRO A 148 5.95 26.83 1.17
CA PRO A 148 7.09 27.34 1.92
C PRO A 148 6.80 27.50 3.40
N GLY A 149 7.71 27.03 4.25
CA GLY A 149 7.57 27.08 5.71
C GLY A 149 6.53 26.13 6.31
N ARG A 150 5.71 25.45 5.51
CA ARG A 150 4.61 24.61 6.00
C ARG A 150 4.77 23.11 5.68
N GLY A 151 5.11 22.75 4.44
CA GLY A 151 5.23 21.34 4.07
C GLY A 151 4.98 21.08 2.60
N TYR A 152 4.41 19.91 2.32
CA TYR A 152 4.12 19.43 0.98
C TYR A 152 2.66 19.00 0.84
N SER A 153 2.13 19.07 -0.37
CA SER A 153 0.80 18.58 -0.71
C SER A 153 0.83 17.84 -2.04
N PHE A 154 0.08 16.75 -2.14
CA PHE A 154 -0.16 16.06 -3.39
C PHE A 154 -1.40 16.66 -4.06
N VAL A 155 -1.26 17.17 -5.29
CA VAL A 155 -2.29 18.01 -5.92
C VAL A 155 -2.93 17.40 -7.17
N ALA A 156 -2.40 16.29 -7.67
CA ALA A 156 -3.01 15.61 -8.79
C ALA A 156 -4.26 14.82 -8.36
N SER A 157 -5.15 14.58 -9.31
CA SER A 157 -6.30 13.70 -9.09
C SER A 157 -5.86 12.28 -8.76
N VAL A 158 -6.48 11.70 -7.75
CA VAL A 158 -6.21 10.35 -7.26
C VAL A 158 -7.47 9.53 -7.35
N GLU A 159 -7.36 8.34 -7.93
CA GLU A 159 -8.43 7.36 -7.99
C GLU A 159 -8.00 6.12 -7.22
N LEU A 160 -8.91 5.55 -6.44
CA LEU A 160 -8.71 4.27 -5.78
C LEU A 160 -9.40 3.19 -6.60
N SER A 161 -8.65 2.17 -6.97
CA SER A 161 -9.16 0.98 -7.64
C SER A 161 -8.90 -0.25 -6.78
N GLU A 162 -9.85 -1.16 -6.75
CA GLU A 162 -9.62 -2.49 -6.19
C GLU A 162 -9.10 -3.38 -7.32
N HIS A 163 -7.92 -3.95 -7.14
CA HIS A 163 -7.38 -4.90 -8.09
C HIS A 163 -8.20 -6.19 -8.04
N GLU A 164 -9.08 -6.38 -9.01
CA GLU A 164 -9.62 -7.71 -9.27
C GLU A 164 -8.46 -8.57 -9.78
N THR A 165 -8.00 -9.47 -8.95
CA THR A 165 -7.10 -10.54 -9.40
C THR A 165 -7.90 -11.36 -10.40
N GLY A 166 -7.83 -10.95 -11.66
CA GLY A 166 -8.35 -11.75 -12.76
C GLY A 166 -7.65 -13.10 -12.71
N VAL A 167 -8.38 -14.11 -12.32
CA VAL A 167 -7.96 -15.50 -12.47
C VAL A 167 -7.96 -15.76 -13.97
N PHE A 168 -6.77 -15.80 -14.52
CA PHE A 168 -6.56 -16.43 -15.82
C PHE A 168 -6.29 -17.92 -15.63
#